data_13b40b0c4cb7c29ecdbb78943ad4fd81
#
_entry.id   13b40b0c4cb7c29ecdbb78943ad4fd81
#
_cell.length_a   1.000
_cell.length_b   1.000
_cell.length_c   1.000
_cell.angle_alpha   90.00
_cell.angle_beta   90.00
_cell.angle_gamma   90.00
#
_symmetry.space_group_name_H-M   'P 1'
#
loop_
_entity.id
_entity.type
_entity.pdbx_description
1 polymer ?
#
loop_
_entity_poly.entity_id
_entity_poly.type
_entity_poly.pdbx_seq_one_letter_code
_entity_poly.pdbx_strand_id
1 'polypeptide(L)' 'MEYVYAALLLHKLNKDITEDTVKNVIKATGANPDEVKVKALVA' A
#
# COMPACT_ATOMS: atom_id res chain seq x y z
N MET A 1 2.77 10.18 -1.48
CA MET A 1 2.90 10.08 0.00
C MET A 1 1.92 9.08 0.61
N GLU A 2 0.73 8.93 0.03
CA GLU A 2 -0.26 7.99 0.58
C GLU A 2 0.19 6.54 0.52
N TYR A 3 1.02 6.19 -0.44
CA TYR A 3 1.55 4.82 -0.53
C TYR A 3 2.54 4.55 0.59
N VAL A 4 3.28 5.57 0.99
CA VAL A 4 4.19 5.46 2.14
C VAL A 4 3.37 5.25 3.42
N TYR A 5 2.27 5.95 3.56
CA TYR A 5 1.37 5.76 4.70
C TYR A 5 0.79 4.35 4.73
N ALA A 6 0.43 3.81 3.56
CA ALA A 6 -0.06 2.44 3.46
C ALA A 6 1.00 1.45 3.95
N ALA A 7 2.24 1.62 3.52
CA ALA A 7 3.33 0.76 3.96
C ALA A 7 3.57 0.86 5.46
N LEU A 8 3.54 2.07 6.01
CA LEU A 8 3.70 2.29 7.44
C LEU A 8 2.59 1.64 8.25
N LEU A 9 1.36 1.74 7.77
CA LEU A 9 0.24 1.10 8.45
C LEU A 9 0.40 -0.41 8.50
N LEU A 10 0.77 -1.01 7.37
CA LEU A 10 1.01 -2.44 7.30
C LEU A 10 2.16 -2.85 8.22
N HIS A 11 3.21 -2.07 8.25
CA HIS A 11 4.37 -2.33 9.11
C HIS A 11 3.97 -2.27 10.58
N LYS A 12 3.21 -1.26 10.96
CA LYS A 12 2.76 -1.09 12.34
C LYS A 12 1.95 -2.29 12.82
N LEU A 13 1.15 -2.86 11.94
CA LEU A 13 0.29 -4.00 12.28
C LEU A 13 0.99 -5.35 12.04
N ASN A 14 2.28 -5.33 11.71
CA ASN A 14 3.06 -6.53 11.44
C ASN A 14 2.49 -7.37 10.30
N LYS A 15 1.97 -6.71 9.28
CA LYS A 15 1.45 -7.38 8.08
C LYS A 15 2.50 -7.31 6.97
N ASP A 16 2.41 -8.24 6.04
CA ASP A 16 3.32 -8.26 4.90
C ASP A 16 3.08 -7.04 4.01
N ILE A 17 4.17 -6.43 3.57
CA ILE A 17 4.12 -5.31 2.63
C ILE A 17 4.30 -5.88 1.22
N THR A 18 3.18 -6.17 0.57
CA THR A 18 3.14 -6.71 -0.78
C THR A 18 2.32 -5.79 -1.66
N GLU A 19 2.38 -6.01 -2.98
CA GLU A 19 1.55 -5.23 -3.90
C GLU A 19 0.08 -5.38 -3.55
N ASP A 20 -0.35 -6.59 -3.22
CA ASP A 20 -1.77 -6.84 -2.88
C ASP A 20 -2.20 -6.12 -1.62
N THR A 21 -1.40 -6.19 -0.55
CA THR A 21 -1.76 -5.54 0.71
C THR A 21 -1.76 -4.03 0.59
N VAL A 22 -0.79 -3.47 -0.13
CA VAL A 22 -0.75 -2.02 -0.37
C VAL A 22 -1.96 -1.58 -1.18
N LYS A 23 -2.29 -2.30 -2.25
CA LYS A 23 -3.49 -2.01 -3.03
C LYS A 23 -4.75 -2.06 -2.18
N ASN A 24 -4.86 -3.05 -1.31
CA ASN A 24 -6.04 -3.20 -0.45
C ASN A 24 -6.20 -2.01 0.49
N VAL A 25 -5.12 -1.53 1.06
CA VAL A 25 -5.17 -0.35 1.94
C VAL A 25 -5.65 0.87 1.16
N ILE A 26 -5.12 1.08 -0.04
CA ILE A 26 -5.52 2.22 -0.87
C ILE A 26 -6.98 2.09 -1.28
N LYS A 27 -7.42 0.91 -1.69
CA LYS A 27 -8.83 0.68 -2.07
C LYS A 27 -9.76 0.92 -0.90
N ALA A 28 -9.35 0.61 0.32
CA ALA A 28 -10.17 0.83 1.50
C ALA A 28 -10.49 2.30 1.73
N THR A 29 -9.70 3.21 1.18
CA THR A 29 -9.97 4.66 1.26
C THR A 29 -10.98 5.14 0.23
N GLY A 30 -11.36 4.27 -0.72
CA GLY A 30 -12.20 4.63 -1.86
C GLY A 30 -11.42 5.10 -3.07
N ALA A 31 -10.10 5.18 -2.98
CA ALA A 31 -9.26 5.60 -4.09
C ALA A 31 -8.89 4.41 -4.97
N ASN A 32 -8.50 4.70 -6.22
CA ASN A 32 -7.97 3.68 -7.13
C ASN A 32 -6.46 3.63 -7.00
N PRO A 33 -5.88 2.48 -6.67
CA PRO A 33 -4.42 2.38 -6.55
C PRO A 33 -3.75 2.49 -7.93
N ASP A 34 -2.60 3.17 -7.94
CA ASP A 34 -1.76 3.27 -9.13
C ASP A 34 -0.76 2.12 -9.09
N GLU A 35 -0.88 1.19 -10.03
CA GLU A 35 -0.05 -0.02 -10.00
C GLU A 35 1.43 0.27 -10.16
N VAL A 36 1.78 1.29 -10.93
CA VAL A 36 3.18 1.66 -11.13
C VAL A 36 3.78 2.13 -9.81
N LYS A 37 3.05 2.97 -9.09
CA LYS A 37 3.51 3.49 -7.80
C LYS A 37 3.56 2.39 -6.75
N VAL A 38 2.60 1.48 -6.77
CA VAL A 38 2.59 0.34 -5.84
C VAL A 38 3.82 -0.54 -6.07
N LYS A 39 4.13 -0.85 -7.32
CA LYS A 39 5.32 -1.65 -7.64
C LYS A 39 6.61 -0.96 -7.22
N ALA A 40 6.70 0.35 -7.46
CA ALA A 40 7.88 1.12 -7.07
C ALA A 40 8.06 1.13 -5.55
N LEU A 41 6.98 1.23 -4.80
CA LEU A 41 7.03 1.24 -3.34
C LEU A 41 7.50 -0.11 -2.81
N VAL A 42 6.94 -1.20 -3.33
CA VAL A 42 7.22 -2.55 -2.83
C VAL A 42 8.60 -3.03 -3.26
N ALA A 43 9.05 -2.64 -4.44
CA ALA A 43 10.38 -3.00 -4.92
C ALA A 43 11.47 -2.40 -4.03
#